data_03a955d2a1c0927336c3e3086faebad1
#
_entry.id   03a955d2a1c0927336c3e3086faebad1
#
_cell.length_a   1.000
_cell.length_b   1.000
_cell.length_c   1.000
_cell.angle_alpha   90.00
_cell.angle_beta   90.00
_cell.angle_gamma   90.00
#
_symmetry.space_group_name_H-M   'P 1'
#
loop_
_entity.id
_entity.type
_entity.pdbx_description
1 polymer ?
#
loop_
_entity_poly.entity_id
_entity_poly.type
_entity_poly.pdbx_seq_one_letter_code
_entity_poly.pdbx_strand_id
1 'polypeptide(L)'
;MSWINPTRCPFTQRSVVVNAPMQSGVYALHNGIRWIYVGETSDILAQLVQLLNGDNAFLTVFRDLTFSYELLPEVTRAWRRAELVREFRPICNAQLV
;
A
#
# COMPACT_ATOMS: atom_id res chain seq x y z
N MET A 1 0.02 -13.88 9.38
CA MET A 1 -1.05 -13.26 10.16
C MET A 1 -1.78 -12.23 9.32
N SER A 2 -3.10 -12.32 9.31
CA SER A 2 -3.92 -11.41 8.49
C SER A 2 -3.76 -9.96 8.93
N TRP A 3 -4.07 -9.05 8.02
CA TRP A 3 -4.12 -7.63 8.30
C TRP A 3 -5.38 -7.33 9.08
N ILE A 4 -5.22 -6.94 10.33
CA ILE A 4 -6.35 -6.72 11.23
C ILE A 4 -6.78 -5.26 11.11
N ASN A 5 -8.07 -5.03 10.85
CA ASN A 5 -8.69 -3.70 10.80
C ASN A 5 -8.02 -2.73 9.83
N PRO A 6 -7.88 -3.05 8.56
CA PRO A 6 -7.38 -2.06 7.63
C PRO A 6 -8.45 -0.98 7.46
N THR A 7 -8.17 0.22 7.96
CA THR A 7 -8.98 1.38 7.66
C THR A 7 -8.65 1.80 6.25
N ARG A 8 -9.62 1.69 5.35
CA ARG A 8 -9.41 2.01 3.94
C ARG A 8 -9.79 3.45 3.66
N CYS A 9 -8.83 4.21 3.13
CA CYS A 9 -9.03 5.60 2.74
C CYS A 9 -8.95 5.71 1.23
N PRO A 10 -9.71 6.65 0.61
CA PRO A 10 -9.61 6.85 -0.84
C PRO A 10 -8.18 7.15 -1.26
N PHE A 11 -7.74 6.56 -2.37
CA PHE A 11 -6.40 6.80 -2.88
C PHE A 11 -6.43 8.02 -3.81
N THR A 12 -6.56 9.20 -3.20
CA THR A 12 -6.55 10.49 -3.88
C THR A 12 -5.53 11.38 -3.19
N GLN A 13 -5.07 12.43 -3.88
CA GLN A 13 -4.06 13.30 -3.30
C GLN A 13 -4.53 13.91 -1.98
N ARG A 14 -5.76 14.39 -1.92
CA ARG A 14 -6.29 14.99 -0.70
C ARG A 14 -6.36 13.99 0.45
N SER A 15 -6.88 12.80 0.18
CA SER A 15 -7.02 11.77 1.20
C SER A 15 -5.67 11.29 1.70
N VAL A 16 -4.70 11.10 0.79
CA VAL A 16 -3.36 10.68 1.17
C VAL A 16 -2.70 11.72 2.06
N VAL A 17 -2.78 12.99 1.71
CA VAL A 17 -2.17 14.07 2.50
C VAL A 17 -2.79 14.15 3.89
N VAL A 18 -4.10 13.93 3.99
CA VAL A 18 -4.81 14.04 5.28
C VAL A 18 -4.59 12.79 6.15
N ASN A 19 -4.54 11.62 5.56
CA ASN A 19 -4.61 10.36 6.31
C ASN A 19 -3.30 9.57 6.40
N ALA A 20 -2.37 9.76 5.48
CA ALA A 20 -1.14 8.96 5.46
C ALA A 20 -0.07 9.60 6.35
N PRO A 21 0.54 8.83 7.27
CA PRO A 21 1.55 9.38 8.17
C PRO A 21 2.95 9.37 7.53
N MET A 22 3.81 10.28 7.99
CA MET A 22 5.22 10.30 7.62
C MET A 22 6.00 9.34 8.51
N GLN A 23 5.66 8.06 8.41
CA GLN A 23 6.23 7.03 9.27
C GLN A 23 6.48 5.75 8.49
N SER A 24 7.38 4.92 9.03
CA SER A 24 7.77 3.65 8.46
C SER A 24 6.65 2.62 8.60
N GLY A 25 6.49 1.79 7.58
CA GLY A 25 5.53 0.70 7.65
C GLY A 25 5.29 0.03 6.31
N VAL A 26 4.19 -0.71 6.26
CA VAL A 26 3.69 -1.32 5.03
C VAL A 26 2.39 -0.64 4.66
N TYR A 27 2.10 -0.63 3.38
CA TYR A 27 0.85 -0.07 2.87
C TYR A 27 0.27 -1.00 1.82
N ALA A 28 -1.03 -0.88 1.59
CA ALA A 28 -1.72 -1.68 0.60
C ALA A 28 -2.67 -0.82 -0.20
N LEU A 29 -2.83 -1.15 -1.47
CA LEU A 29 -3.81 -0.56 -2.36
C LEU A 29 -4.85 -1.61 -2.68
N HIS A 30 -6.11 -1.22 -2.63
CA HIS A 30 -7.25 -2.11 -2.82
C HIS A 30 -8.20 -1.57 -3.87
N ASN A 31 -8.92 -2.48 -4.52
CA ASN A 31 -10.05 -2.15 -5.39
C ASN A 31 -11.20 -3.06 -4.95
N GLY A 32 -12.12 -2.53 -4.14
CA GLY A 32 -13.13 -3.35 -3.52
C GLY A 32 -12.49 -4.37 -2.58
N ILE A 33 -12.83 -5.64 -2.75
CA ILE A 33 -12.23 -6.71 -1.94
C ILE A 33 -10.89 -7.20 -2.47
N ARG A 34 -10.46 -6.70 -3.63
CA ARG A 34 -9.23 -7.17 -4.27
C ARG A 34 -8.03 -6.42 -3.74
N TRP A 35 -6.96 -7.14 -3.49
CA TRP A 35 -5.68 -6.57 -3.14
C TRP A 35 -4.90 -6.29 -4.41
N ILE A 36 -4.54 -5.03 -4.63
CA ILE A 36 -3.87 -4.62 -5.86
C ILE A 36 -2.36 -4.57 -5.67
N TYR A 37 -1.89 -3.99 -4.57
CA TYR A 37 -0.46 -3.84 -4.34
C TYR A 37 -0.17 -3.72 -2.86
N VAL A 38 0.93 -4.33 -2.42
CA VAL A 38 1.44 -4.18 -1.06
C VAL A 38 2.89 -3.76 -1.17
N GLY A 39 3.26 -2.69 -0.48
CA GLY A 39 4.63 -2.21 -0.45
C GLY A 39 5.09 -1.92 0.96
N GLU A 40 6.40 -1.69 1.10
CA GLU A 40 6.97 -1.24 2.36
C GLU A 40 7.77 0.03 2.11
N THR A 41 7.88 0.88 3.12
CA THR A 41 8.54 2.17 2.96
C THR A 41 8.98 2.74 4.31
N SER A 42 9.97 3.61 4.28
CA SER A 42 10.35 4.39 5.46
C SER A 42 9.43 5.58 5.71
N ASP A 43 8.62 5.95 4.70
CA ASP A 43 7.72 7.11 4.80
C ASP A 43 6.47 6.85 3.96
N ILE A 44 5.39 6.45 4.62
CA ILE A 44 4.15 6.06 3.94
C ILE A 44 3.59 7.23 3.12
N LEU A 45 3.55 8.42 3.69
CA LEU A 45 3.02 9.58 2.96
C LEU A 45 3.79 9.84 1.68
N ALA A 46 5.12 9.92 1.77
CA ALA A 46 5.95 10.22 0.61
C ALA A 46 5.81 9.15 -0.47
N GLN A 47 5.75 7.88 -0.07
CA GLN A 47 5.63 6.79 -1.03
C GLN A 47 4.28 6.81 -1.74
N LEU A 48 3.20 7.05 -1.01
CA LEU A 48 1.87 7.11 -1.63
C LEU A 48 1.74 8.28 -2.58
N VAL A 49 2.34 9.42 -2.25
CA VAL A 49 2.37 10.58 -3.16
C VAL A 49 3.10 10.22 -4.46
N GLN A 50 4.23 9.53 -4.37
CA GLN A 50 4.96 9.08 -5.55
C GLN A 50 4.11 8.17 -6.43
N LEU A 51 3.38 7.25 -5.82
CA LEU A 51 2.51 6.35 -6.56
C LEU A 51 1.36 7.10 -7.23
N LEU A 52 0.80 8.11 -6.57
CA LEU A 52 -0.24 8.96 -7.17
C LEU A 52 0.28 9.69 -8.40
N ASN A 53 1.57 10.03 -8.42
CA ASN A 53 2.20 10.73 -9.53
C ASN A 53 2.66 9.79 -10.65
N GLY A 54 2.25 8.52 -10.60
CA GLY A 54 2.52 7.57 -11.67
C GLY A 54 3.83 6.82 -11.58
N ASP A 55 4.39 6.74 -10.37
CA ASP A 55 5.67 6.07 -10.15
C ASP A 55 5.62 4.57 -10.48
N ASN A 56 4.44 3.97 -10.39
CA ASN A 56 4.23 2.58 -10.78
C ASN A 56 3.15 2.52 -11.86
N ALA A 57 3.57 2.24 -13.09
CA ALA A 57 2.66 2.25 -14.23
C ALA A 57 1.53 1.22 -14.13
N PHE A 58 1.75 0.10 -13.44
CA PHE A 58 0.71 -0.91 -13.29
C PHE A 58 -0.50 -0.39 -12.51
N LEU A 59 -0.29 0.57 -11.62
CA LEU A 59 -1.36 1.11 -10.81
C LEU A 59 -2.26 2.08 -11.59
N THR A 60 -1.78 2.64 -12.69
CA THR A 60 -2.53 3.63 -13.44
C THR A 60 -3.74 3.06 -14.17
N VAL A 61 -3.79 1.73 -14.34
CA VAL A 61 -4.92 1.08 -15.02
C VAL A 61 -6.08 0.81 -14.08
N PHE A 62 -5.90 0.99 -12.80
CA PHE A 62 -6.96 0.75 -11.81
C PHE A 62 -7.62 2.06 -11.41
N ARG A 63 -8.93 2.00 -11.14
CA ARG A 63 -9.72 3.15 -10.71
C ARG A 63 -10.31 2.88 -9.34
N ASP A 64 -10.70 3.95 -8.65
CA ASP A 64 -11.39 3.87 -7.36
C ASP A 64 -10.60 3.07 -6.33
N LEU A 65 -9.27 3.25 -6.35
CA LEU A 65 -8.41 2.59 -5.38
C LEU A 65 -8.59 3.20 -3.99
N THR A 66 -8.41 2.36 -3.00
CA THR A 66 -8.31 2.78 -1.61
C THR A 66 -6.97 2.32 -1.06
N PHE A 67 -6.50 2.96 -0.01
CA PHE A 67 -5.26 2.54 0.64
C PHE A 67 -5.47 2.27 2.12
N SER A 68 -4.63 1.43 2.66
CA SER A 68 -4.52 1.17 4.08
C SER A 68 -3.04 1.01 4.42
N TYR A 69 -2.71 1.06 5.71
CA TYR A 69 -1.32 0.94 6.12
C TYR A 69 -1.22 0.34 7.52
N GLU A 70 -0.02 -0.14 7.84
CA GLU A 70 0.32 -0.63 9.16
C GLU A 70 1.69 -0.08 9.51
N LEU A 71 1.82 0.58 10.66
CA LEU A 71 3.08 1.18 11.08
C LEU A 71 4.00 0.11 11.64
N LEU A 72 5.22 0.06 11.14
CA LEU A 72 6.22 -0.93 11.53
C LEU A 72 7.60 -0.34 11.46
N PRO A 73 8.51 -0.76 12.37
CA PRO A 73 9.90 -0.34 12.28
C PRO A 73 10.60 -0.97 11.09
N GLU A 74 11.71 -0.38 10.70
CA GLU A 74 12.49 -0.82 9.55
C GLU A 74 12.81 -2.31 9.57
N VAL A 75 13.16 -2.83 10.75
CA VAL A 75 13.63 -4.20 10.87
C VAL A 75 12.56 -5.25 10.56
N THR A 76 11.29 -4.89 10.64
CA THR A 76 10.20 -5.85 10.45
C THR A 76 9.38 -5.60 9.19
N ARG A 77 9.48 -4.41 8.57
CA ARG A 77 8.55 -4.05 7.48
C ARG A 77 8.74 -4.90 6.23
N ALA A 78 9.98 -5.23 5.86
CA ALA A 78 10.22 -6.07 4.69
C ALA A 78 9.67 -7.47 4.88
N TRP A 79 9.83 -8.02 6.08
CA TRP A 79 9.29 -9.33 6.41
C TRP A 79 7.76 -9.32 6.41
N ARG A 80 7.16 -8.27 6.96
CA ARG A 80 5.70 -8.12 6.98
C ARG A 80 5.15 -7.99 5.56
N ARG A 81 5.83 -7.22 4.71
CA ARG A 81 5.44 -7.11 3.31
C ARG A 81 5.43 -8.48 2.63
N ALA A 82 6.50 -9.25 2.82
CA ALA A 82 6.58 -10.58 2.22
C ALA A 82 5.45 -11.49 2.71
N GLU A 83 5.12 -11.42 3.99
CA GLU A 83 4.02 -12.18 4.56
C GLU A 83 2.69 -11.82 3.93
N LEU A 84 2.42 -10.52 3.79
CA LEU A 84 1.16 -10.03 3.21
C LEU A 84 1.06 -10.37 1.72
N VAL A 85 2.15 -10.26 0.98
CA VAL A 85 2.18 -10.63 -0.43
C VAL A 85 1.87 -12.11 -0.60
N ARG A 86 2.44 -12.94 0.26
CA ARG A 86 2.20 -14.38 0.21
C ARG A 86 0.75 -14.73 0.54
N GLU A 87 0.17 -14.04 1.52
CA GLU A 87 -1.19 -14.31 1.95
C GLU A 87 -2.23 -13.83 0.95
N PHE A 88 -2.10 -12.60 0.46
CA PHE A 88 -3.14 -11.95 -0.33
C PHE A 88 -2.88 -11.97 -1.84
N ARG A 89 -1.64 -12.26 -2.24
CA ARG A 89 -1.24 -12.32 -3.65
C ARG A 89 -1.76 -11.13 -4.46
N PRO A 90 -1.33 -9.90 -4.10
CA PRO A 90 -1.83 -8.71 -4.79
C PRO A 90 -1.48 -8.74 -6.26
N ILE A 91 -2.37 -8.23 -7.09
CA ILE A 91 -2.25 -8.32 -8.55
C ILE A 91 -0.95 -7.71 -9.05
N CYS A 92 -0.60 -6.51 -8.60
CA CYS A 92 0.57 -5.81 -9.11
C CYS A 92 1.88 -6.30 -8.52
N ASN A 93 1.85 -6.95 -7.36
CA ASN A 93 3.07 -7.54 -6.81
C ASN A 93 3.55 -8.71 -7.65
N ALA A 94 2.64 -9.48 -8.22
CA ALA A 94 2.99 -10.59 -9.09
C ALA A 94 3.69 -10.13 -10.37
N GLN A 95 3.47 -8.86 -10.78
CA GLN A 95 4.11 -8.30 -11.96
C GLN A 95 5.56 -7.92 -11.73
N LEU A 96 5.98 -7.80 -10.50
CA LEU A 96 7.31 -7.32 -10.14
C LEU A 96 8.32 -8.44 -9.90
N VAL A 97 7.89 -9.66 -10.06
CA VAL A 97 8.76 -10.84 -9.86
C VAL A 97 9.51 -11.20 -11.11
#